data_e31ab4874099db37c7c2289ff1175184
#
_entry.id   e31ab4874099db37c7c2289ff1175184
#
_cell.length_a   1.000
_cell.length_b   1.000
_cell.length_c   1.000
_cell.angle_alpha   90.00
_cell.angle_beta   90.00
_cell.angle_gamma   90.00
#
_symmetry.space_group_name_H-M   'P 1'
#
loop_
_entity.id
_entity.type
_entity.pdbx_description
1 polymer ?
#
loop_
_entity_poly.entity_id
_entity_poly.type
_entity_poly.pdbx_seq_one_letter_code
_entity_poly.pdbx_strand_id
1 'polypeptide(L)'
;MEHAPLPLKDVFHLSPPRDRPSLAFPLGLGDAGLHEICEASHGDFAAMTGFALAARAHRKGPIVWIRQAGLKQSHGLLLQAGYREISTNISPCLTITPRKLSETLWATEEAIRSGVAALVIAELEDTDFTASRRLALAAGRHGVPVLLLMPYSRDGATAASARWRISPRPSSPNRYDPKAPGALCWKAVLERSRQAPHMAGQSFDLELDDETLSLRVVSGLAADPVATRPSWAQDRIGPSHLRQSA
;
A
#
# COMPACT_ATOMS: atom_id res chain seq x y z
N MET A 1 -11.28 56.91 9.83
CA MET A 1 -10.41 55.91 10.53
C MET A 1 -9.88 54.97 9.45
N GLU A 2 -8.69 55.23 9.05
CA GLU A 2 -7.99 54.50 8.00
C GLU A 2 -7.31 53.29 8.63
N HIS A 3 -7.77 52.08 8.28
CA HIS A 3 -7.11 50.83 8.74
C HIS A 3 -5.81 50.64 7.93
N ALA A 4 -4.70 50.81 8.58
CA ALA A 4 -3.40 50.47 8.00
C ALA A 4 -3.36 48.95 7.70
N PRO A 5 -2.94 48.53 6.50
CA PRO A 5 -2.80 47.12 6.18
C PRO A 5 -1.70 46.48 7.05
N LEU A 6 -2.01 45.36 7.70
CA LEU A 6 -1.04 44.59 8.45
C LEU A 6 0.11 44.17 7.52
N PRO A 7 1.37 44.30 7.93
CA PRO A 7 2.50 43.89 7.11
C PRO A 7 2.47 42.38 6.93
N LEU A 8 2.40 41.91 5.69
CA LEU A 8 2.39 40.49 5.25
C LEU A 8 3.57 39.66 5.77
N LYS A 9 4.59 40.30 6.34
CA LYS A 9 5.78 39.62 6.89
C LYS A 9 5.52 38.84 8.18
N ASP A 10 4.45 39.14 8.90
CA ASP A 10 4.17 38.48 10.20
C ASP A 10 3.18 37.31 10.09
N VAL A 11 2.65 37.01 8.90
CA VAL A 11 1.61 35.98 8.71
C VAL A 11 2.18 34.61 8.36
N PHE A 12 3.41 34.52 7.87
CA PHE A 12 4.02 33.25 7.45
C PHE A 12 5.44 33.10 7.99
N HIS A 13 5.57 32.67 9.23
CA HIS A 13 6.81 32.02 9.68
C HIS A 13 6.84 30.60 9.07
N LEU A 14 7.33 30.50 7.84
CA LEU A 14 7.72 29.22 7.25
C LEU A 14 8.91 28.71 8.04
N SER A 15 8.70 27.81 8.99
CA SER A 15 9.80 27.08 9.59
C SER A 15 10.58 26.39 8.46
N PRO A 16 11.91 26.52 8.43
CA PRO A 16 12.70 25.85 7.39
C PRO A 16 12.40 24.35 7.41
N PRO A 17 12.46 23.70 6.24
CA PRO A 17 12.29 22.26 6.17
C PRO A 17 13.19 21.60 7.22
N ARG A 18 12.63 20.77 8.06
CA ARG A 18 13.48 19.88 8.87
C ARG A 18 14.11 18.92 7.88
N ASP A 19 15.41 19.12 7.60
CA ASP A 19 16.23 18.16 6.87
C ASP A 19 16.23 16.84 7.65
N ARG A 20 15.21 16.01 7.43
CA ARG A 20 15.25 14.62 7.83
C ARG A 20 16.06 13.90 6.77
N PRO A 21 17.12 13.15 7.14
CA PRO A 21 17.81 12.31 6.18
C PRO A 21 16.79 11.33 5.58
N SER A 22 16.30 11.61 4.39
CA SER A 22 15.35 10.76 3.69
C SER A 22 16.13 9.81 2.81
N LEU A 23 16.12 8.53 3.18
CA LEU A 23 16.56 7.49 2.27
C LEU A 23 15.40 7.18 1.33
N ALA A 24 15.62 7.25 0.02
CA ALA A 24 14.67 6.77 -0.96
C ALA A 24 14.34 5.30 -0.64
N PHE A 25 13.10 4.89 -0.86
CA PHE A 25 12.68 3.51 -0.63
C PHE A 25 13.50 2.56 -1.52
N PRO A 26 14.38 1.70 -0.92
CA PRO A 26 15.49 1.08 -1.67
C PRO A 26 15.06 -0.04 -2.60
N LEU A 27 13.86 -0.56 -2.44
CA LEU A 27 13.45 -1.80 -3.10
C LEU A 27 12.27 -1.64 -4.04
N GLY A 28 11.74 -0.47 -4.29
CA GLY A 28 10.61 -0.20 -5.19
C GLY A 28 9.88 -1.46 -5.73
N LEU A 29 8.83 -1.31 -6.46
CA LEU A 29 8.12 -2.44 -7.07
C LEU A 29 8.63 -2.78 -8.48
N GLY A 30 9.81 -2.22 -8.85
CA GLY A 30 10.48 -2.50 -10.13
C GLY A 30 9.70 -2.04 -11.36
N ASP A 31 10.41 -2.03 -12.50
CA ASP A 31 9.86 -1.66 -13.81
C ASP A 31 9.23 -2.85 -14.55
N ALA A 32 9.45 -4.06 -14.07
CA ALA A 32 8.92 -5.29 -14.63
C ALA A 32 8.86 -6.39 -13.56
N GLY A 33 8.10 -7.44 -13.83
CA GLY A 33 7.95 -8.59 -12.94
C GLY A 33 6.67 -8.56 -12.11
N LEU A 34 6.51 -9.59 -11.30
CA LEU A 34 5.34 -9.81 -10.45
C LEU A 34 5.70 -9.54 -9.00
N HIS A 35 4.91 -8.73 -8.30
CA HIS A 35 5.02 -8.49 -6.87
C HIS A 35 3.69 -8.80 -6.19
N GLU A 36 3.74 -9.41 -5.01
CA GLU A 36 2.59 -9.55 -4.12
C GLU A 36 2.63 -8.48 -3.05
N ILE A 37 1.50 -7.83 -2.85
CA ILE A 37 1.29 -6.83 -1.81
C ILE A 37 0.08 -7.29 -1.01
N CYS A 38 0.29 -7.58 0.26
CA CYS A 38 -0.70 -8.16 1.15
C CYS A 38 -1.10 -7.17 2.23
N GLU A 39 -2.34 -7.23 2.66
CA GLU A 39 -2.75 -6.58 3.90
C GLU A 39 -1.98 -7.17 5.09
N ALA A 40 -1.62 -6.36 6.09
CA ALA A 40 -1.07 -6.86 7.34
C ALA A 40 -2.18 -7.43 8.24
N SER A 41 -3.34 -6.80 8.23
CA SER A 41 -4.53 -7.20 8.98
C SER A 41 -5.77 -6.99 8.14
N HIS A 42 -6.86 -7.66 8.50
CA HIS A 42 -8.15 -7.43 7.87
C HIS A 42 -8.56 -5.96 7.98
N GLY A 43 -8.85 -5.34 6.84
CA GLY A 43 -9.24 -3.93 6.75
C GLY A 43 -8.11 -2.98 6.34
N ASP A 44 -6.87 -3.46 6.18
CA ASP A 44 -5.73 -2.65 5.73
C ASP A 44 -5.71 -2.43 4.20
N PHE A 45 -6.78 -2.82 3.49
CA PHE A 45 -6.85 -2.78 2.04
C PHE A 45 -6.57 -1.40 1.45
N ALA A 46 -7.11 -0.33 2.05
CA ALA A 46 -6.88 1.03 1.60
C ALA A 46 -5.40 1.43 1.72
N ALA A 47 -4.76 1.06 2.84
CA ALA A 47 -3.34 1.31 3.05
C ALA A 47 -2.47 0.53 2.07
N MET A 48 -2.76 -0.75 1.86
CA MET A 48 -2.10 -1.61 0.89
C MET A 48 -2.21 -1.03 -0.53
N THR A 49 -3.40 -0.60 -0.93
CA THR A 49 -3.65 0.01 -2.25
C THR A 49 -2.88 1.33 -2.41
N GLY A 50 -2.90 2.18 -1.38
CA GLY A 50 -2.14 3.44 -1.37
C GLY A 50 -0.64 3.21 -1.52
N PHE A 51 -0.08 2.28 -0.76
CA PHE A 51 1.32 1.88 -0.90
C PHE A 51 1.64 1.35 -2.30
N ALA A 52 0.80 0.47 -2.86
CA ALA A 52 0.99 -0.11 -4.19
C ALA A 52 1.08 0.97 -5.28
N LEU A 53 0.23 1.99 -5.18
CA LEU A 53 0.23 3.13 -6.11
C LEU A 53 1.42 4.06 -5.90
N ALA A 54 1.84 4.29 -4.66
CA ALA A 54 3.00 5.14 -4.34
C ALA A 54 4.34 4.47 -4.67
N ALA A 55 4.45 3.15 -4.45
CA ALA A 55 5.69 2.39 -4.66
C ALA A 55 5.94 1.95 -6.11
N ARG A 56 4.94 2.10 -6.99
CA ARG A 56 5.03 1.66 -8.39
C ARG A 56 6.05 2.47 -9.19
N ALA A 57 6.63 1.84 -10.21
CA ALA A 57 7.41 2.55 -11.19
C ALA A 57 6.55 3.52 -12.02
N HIS A 58 7.09 4.71 -12.30
CA HIS A 58 6.42 5.73 -13.10
C HIS A 58 6.59 5.44 -14.59
N ARG A 59 5.80 4.51 -15.13
CA ARG A 59 5.73 4.24 -16.58
C ARG A 59 4.57 5.01 -17.22
N LYS A 60 4.80 5.53 -18.40
CA LYS A 60 3.74 6.12 -19.22
C LYS A 60 2.89 5.03 -19.86
N GLY A 61 1.58 5.18 -19.84
CA GLY A 61 0.64 4.26 -20.46
C GLY A 61 -0.55 3.90 -19.55
N PRO A 62 -1.48 3.09 -20.05
CA PRO A 62 -2.68 2.73 -19.30
C PRO A 62 -2.38 1.77 -18.15
N ILE A 63 -3.14 1.91 -17.08
CA ILE A 63 -3.20 0.95 -15.98
C ILE A 63 -4.40 0.03 -16.24
N VAL A 64 -4.19 -1.28 -16.14
CA VAL A 64 -5.28 -2.25 -16.16
C VAL A 64 -5.50 -2.75 -14.75
N TRP A 65 -6.69 -2.48 -14.20
CA TRP A 65 -7.06 -2.88 -12.85
C TRP A 65 -8.13 -3.97 -12.91
N ILE A 66 -7.74 -5.16 -12.51
CA ILE A 66 -8.60 -6.35 -12.55
C ILE A 66 -8.99 -6.67 -11.12
N ARG A 67 -10.29 -6.69 -10.85
CA ARG A 67 -10.82 -6.86 -9.51
C ARG A 67 -11.90 -7.92 -9.51
N GLN A 68 -11.70 -8.97 -8.76
CA GLN A 68 -12.72 -10.01 -8.59
C GLN A 68 -14.02 -9.42 -7.99
N ALA A 69 -15.17 -9.82 -8.52
CA ALA A 69 -16.44 -9.17 -8.18
C ALA A 69 -16.78 -9.21 -6.68
N GLY A 70 -16.44 -10.30 -5.97
CA GLY A 70 -16.61 -10.41 -4.52
C GLY A 70 -15.80 -9.35 -3.76
N LEU A 71 -14.54 -9.15 -4.14
CA LEU A 71 -13.67 -8.16 -3.53
C LEU A 71 -14.14 -6.73 -3.78
N LYS A 72 -14.74 -6.46 -4.95
CA LYS A 72 -15.34 -5.15 -5.22
C LYS A 72 -16.47 -4.83 -4.24
N GLN A 73 -17.27 -5.81 -3.85
CA GLN A 73 -18.32 -5.59 -2.85
C GLN A 73 -17.73 -5.32 -1.45
N SER A 74 -16.64 -5.98 -1.09
CA SER A 74 -16.01 -5.85 0.22
C SER A 74 -15.20 -4.55 0.36
N HIS A 75 -14.44 -4.17 -0.68
CA HIS A 75 -13.48 -3.07 -0.62
C HIS A 75 -13.98 -1.76 -1.25
N GLY A 76 -15.14 -1.79 -1.92
CA GLY A 76 -15.68 -0.61 -2.61
C GLY A 76 -14.97 -0.28 -3.93
N LEU A 77 -15.08 0.96 -4.38
CA LEU A 77 -14.48 1.44 -5.63
C LEU A 77 -13.26 2.30 -5.34
N LEU A 78 -12.26 2.19 -6.21
CA LEU A 78 -11.17 3.15 -6.23
C LEU A 78 -11.70 4.53 -6.66
N LEU A 79 -11.57 5.51 -5.79
CA LEU A 79 -11.94 6.88 -6.11
C LEU A 79 -10.80 7.54 -6.89
N GLN A 80 -11.12 8.12 -8.05
CA GLN A 80 -10.14 8.83 -8.87
C GLN A 80 -9.48 10.01 -8.12
N ALA A 81 -10.22 10.65 -7.21
CA ALA A 81 -9.66 11.69 -6.36
C ALA A 81 -8.50 11.17 -5.52
N GLY A 82 -8.69 10.07 -4.77
CA GLY A 82 -7.62 9.46 -3.96
C GLY A 82 -6.44 8.99 -4.80
N TYR A 83 -6.67 8.51 -6.03
CA TYR A 83 -5.59 8.16 -6.94
C TYR A 83 -4.74 9.37 -7.35
N ARG A 84 -5.37 10.54 -7.55
CA ARG A 84 -4.68 11.79 -7.90
C ARG A 84 -3.81 12.33 -6.78
N GLU A 85 -4.21 12.11 -5.54
CA GLU A 85 -3.43 12.51 -4.35
C GLU A 85 -2.12 11.72 -4.18
N ILE A 86 -2.05 10.52 -4.78
CA ILE A 86 -0.90 9.62 -4.62
C ILE A 86 -0.02 9.58 -5.88
N SER A 87 -0.49 10.11 -7.00
CA SER A 87 0.22 9.97 -8.28
C SER A 87 0.20 11.25 -9.09
N THR A 88 1.40 11.72 -9.45
CA THR A 88 1.58 12.87 -10.37
C THR A 88 1.10 12.59 -11.79
N ASN A 89 1.03 11.33 -12.20
CA ASN A 89 0.71 10.94 -13.56
C ASN A 89 -0.66 10.25 -13.60
N ILE A 90 -1.66 10.97 -14.10
CA ILE A 90 -3.01 10.45 -14.31
C ILE A 90 -2.99 9.61 -15.58
N SER A 91 -2.64 8.34 -15.44
CA SER A 91 -2.77 7.39 -16.54
C SER A 91 -4.20 6.92 -16.69
N PRO A 92 -4.70 6.69 -17.90
CA PRO A 92 -5.99 6.04 -18.10
C PRO A 92 -6.02 4.70 -17.33
N CYS A 93 -7.11 4.47 -16.59
CA CYS A 93 -7.29 3.23 -15.83
C CYS A 93 -8.48 2.45 -16.39
N LEU A 94 -8.20 1.29 -16.97
CA LEU A 94 -9.21 0.33 -17.40
C LEU A 94 -9.51 -0.63 -16.26
N THR A 95 -10.76 -0.66 -15.81
CA THR A 95 -11.20 -1.58 -14.74
C THR A 95 -11.99 -2.74 -15.33
N ILE A 96 -11.60 -3.98 -14.98
CA ILE A 96 -12.24 -5.22 -15.36
C ILE A 96 -12.70 -5.92 -14.08
N THR A 97 -13.95 -6.42 -14.07
CA THR A 97 -14.51 -7.04 -12.87
C THR A 97 -15.05 -8.45 -13.18
N PRO A 98 -14.20 -9.47 -13.26
CA PRO A 98 -14.59 -10.86 -13.47
C PRO A 98 -15.33 -11.41 -12.23
N ARG A 99 -16.14 -12.46 -12.43
CA ARG A 99 -16.88 -13.09 -11.33
C ARG A 99 -16.06 -14.18 -10.62
N LYS A 100 -15.27 -14.93 -11.37
CA LYS A 100 -14.54 -16.10 -10.88
C LYS A 100 -13.04 -15.82 -10.81
N LEU A 101 -12.36 -16.47 -9.87
CA LEU A 101 -10.91 -16.38 -9.76
C LEU A 101 -10.20 -16.80 -11.06
N SER A 102 -10.65 -17.86 -11.72
CA SER A 102 -10.08 -18.33 -12.99
C SER A 102 -10.18 -17.28 -14.11
N GLU A 103 -11.29 -16.56 -14.18
CA GLU A 103 -11.51 -15.46 -15.15
C GLU A 103 -10.61 -14.26 -14.80
N THR A 104 -10.44 -13.98 -13.50
CA THR A 104 -9.56 -12.90 -13.01
C THR A 104 -8.11 -13.19 -13.37
N LEU A 105 -7.64 -14.41 -13.14
CA LEU A 105 -6.29 -14.85 -13.51
C LEU A 105 -6.08 -14.81 -15.03
N TRP A 106 -7.06 -15.27 -15.80
CA TRP A 106 -7.02 -15.20 -17.27
C TRP A 106 -6.96 -13.76 -17.78
N ALA A 107 -7.85 -12.88 -17.29
CA ALA A 107 -7.86 -11.47 -17.67
C ALA A 107 -6.54 -10.77 -17.31
N THR A 108 -5.95 -11.13 -16.17
CA THR A 108 -4.64 -10.63 -15.75
C THR A 108 -3.55 -11.05 -16.74
N GLU A 109 -3.54 -12.32 -17.13
CA GLU A 109 -2.57 -12.82 -18.10
C GLU A 109 -2.71 -12.16 -19.48
N GLU A 110 -3.96 -11.98 -19.97
CA GLU A 110 -4.21 -11.29 -21.24
C GLU A 110 -3.80 -9.81 -21.19
N ALA A 111 -4.06 -9.12 -20.08
CA ALA A 111 -3.59 -7.76 -19.89
C ALA A 111 -2.06 -7.65 -19.93
N ILE A 112 -1.34 -8.62 -19.33
CA ILE A 112 0.13 -8.71 -19.40
C ILE A 112 0.58 -8.99 -20.83
N ARG A 113 -0.04 -9.96 -21.51
CA ARG A 113 0.32 -10.36 -22.89
C ARG A 113 0.13 -9.26 -23.91
N SER A 114 -0.79 -8.33 -23.64
CA SER A 114 -0.99 -7.18 -24.53
C SER A 114 0.29 -6.34 -24.72
N GLY A 115 1.17 -6.32 -23.71
CA GLY A 115 2.42 -5.56 -23.73
C GLY A 115 2.24 -4.04 -23.68
N VAL A 116 1.00 -3.52 -23.71
CA VAL A 116 0.71 -2.08 -23.78
C VAL A 116 0.41 -1.47 -22.41
N ALA A 117 0.09 -2.28 -21.40
CA ALA A 117 -0.18 -1.81 -20.07
C ALA A 117 1.10 -1.27 -19.41
N ALA A 118 1.03 -0.06 -18.87
CA ALA A 118 2.11 0.48 -18.05
C ALA A 118 2.21 -0.24 -16.70
N LEU A 119 1.06 -0.77 -16.22
CA LEU A 119 0.94 -1.52 -14.99
C LEU A 119 -0.32 -2.37 -15.04
N VAL A 120 -0.24 -3.61 -14.57
CA VAL A 120 -1.39 -4.46 -14.29
C VAL A 120 -1.52 -4.64 -12.79
N ILE A 121 -2.69 -4.31 -12.23
CA ILE A 121 -3.03 -4.53 -10.83
C ILE A 121 -4.15 -5.58 -10.80
N ALA A 122 -3.97 -6.65 -10.05
CA ALA A 122 -5.00 -7.67 -9.86
C ALA A 122 -5.32 -7.86 -8.38
N GLU A 123 -6.58 -7.66 -8.00
CA GLU A 123 -7.09 -7.97 -6.67
C GLU A 123 -7.63 -9.40 -6.66
N LEU A 124 -7.04 -10.26 -5.85
CA LEU A 124 -7.31 -11.69 -5.80
C LEU A 124 -7.60 -12.13 -4.37
N GLU A 125 -8.55 -13.03 -4.20
CA GLU A 125 -8.80 -13.68 -2.91
C GLU A 125 -7.68 -14.65 -2.56
N ASP A 126 -7.16 -15.37 -3.56
CA ASP A 126 -6.04 -16.30 -3.42
C ASP A 126 -5.35 -16.54 -4.78
N THR A 127 -4.17 -17.12 -4.74
CA THR A 127 -3.47 -17.63 -5.92
C THR A 127 -2.51 -18.74 -5.52
N ASP A 128 -2.47 -19.82 -6.28
CA ASP A 128 -1.51 -20.90 -6.07
C ASP A 128 -0.14 -20.57 -6.71
N PHE A 129 0.85 -21.42 -6.41
CA PHE A 129 2.21 -21.27 -6.97
C PHE A 129 2.22 -21.35 -8.50
N THR A 130 1.40 -22.24 -9.09
CA THR A 130 1.36 -22.46 -10.53
C THR A 130 0.82 -21.25 -11.25
N ALA A 131 -0.28 -20.68 -10.76
CA ALA A 131 -0.86 -19.45 -11.30
C ALA A 131 0.11 -18.26 -11.15
N SER A 132 0.70 -18.06 -9.96
CA SER A 132 1.67 -16.99 -9.73
C SER A 132 2.91 -17.15 -10.63
N ARG A 133 3.40 -18.37 -10.85
CA ARG A 133 4.51 -18.63 -11.77
C ARG A 133 4.16 -18.31 -13.23
N ARG A 134 2.96 -18.67 -13.68
CA ARG A 134 2.50 -18.35 -15.04
C ARG A 134 2.43 -16.85 -15.27
N LEU A 135 1.86 -16.09 -14.32
CA LEU A 135 1.81 -14.63 -14.38
C LEU A 135 3.21 -14.00 -14.31
N ALA A 136 4.10 -14.51 -13.46
CA ALA A 136 5.47 -14.00 -13.35
C ALA A 136 6.27 -14.21 -14.64
N LEU A 137 6.11 -15.37 -15.30
CA LEU A 137 6.74 -15.64 -16.59
C LEU A 137 6.20 -14.74 -17.70
N ALA A 138 4.88 -14.52 -17.73
CA ALA A 138 4.25 -13.59 -18.67
C ALA A 138 4.75 -12.16 -18.44
N ALA A 139 4.78 -11.69 -17.19
CA ALA A 139 5.28 -10.37 -16.81
C ALA A 139 6.72 -10.15 -17.28
N GLY A 140 7.60 -11.14 -17.04
CA GLY A 140 9.00 -11.09 -17.51
C GLY A 140 9.13 -11.09 -19.03
N ARG A 141 8.32 -11.90 -19.75
CA ARG A 141 8.35 -11.99 -21.22
C ARG A 141 7.90 -10.72 -21.89
N HIS A 142 6.84 -10.10 -21.38
CA HIS A 142 6.23 -8.91 -22.01
C HIS A 142 6.71 -7.60 -21.39
N GLY A 143 7.57 -7.64 -20.37
CA GLY A 143 8.10 -6.45 -19.71
C GLY A 143 7.04 -5.59 -19.01
N VAL A 144 5.93 -6.18 -18.58
CA VAL A 144 4.81 -5.48 -17.90
C VAL A 144 4.91 -5.72 -16.41
N PRO A 145 4.99 -4.67 -15.58
CA PRO A 145 4.93 -4.82 -14.12
C PRO A 145 3.53 -5.24 -13.67
N VAL A 146 3.49 -6.17 -12.71
CA VAL A 146 2.25 -6.73 -12.18
C VAL A 146 2.25 -6.67 -10.65
N LEU A 147 1.18 -6.13 -10.09
CA LEU A 147 0.95 -6.10 -8.65
C LEU A 147 -0.27 -6.96 -8.33
N LEU A 148 -0.08 -8.00 -7.52
CA LEU A 148 -1.17 -8.78 -6.95
C LEU A 148 -1.50 -8.22 -5.57
N LEU A 149 -2.69 -7.68 -5.41
CA LEU A 149 -3.21 -7.22 -4.13
C LEU A 149 -3.95 -8.40 -3.47
N MET A 150 -3.44 -8.82 -2.32
CA MET A 150 -3.83 -10.06 -1.66
C MET A 150 -4.35 -9.80 -0.25
N PRO A 151 -5.28 -10.62 0.26
CA PRO A 151 -5.79 -10.49 1.62
C PRO A 151 -4.71 -10.80 2.66
N TYR A 152 -4.97 -10.40 3.90
CA TYR A 152 -4.08 -10.65 5.06
C TYR A 152 -3.82 -12.15 5.30
N SER A 153 -4.77 -13.01 4.92
CA SER A 153 -4.65 -14.48 5.04
C SER A 153 -3.71 -15.11 4.02
N ARG A 154 -3.19 -14.31 3.08
CA ARG A 154 -2.27 -14.83 2.05
C ARG A 154 -0.99 -15.37 2.66
N ASP A 155 -0.75 -16.65 2.45
CA ASP A 155 0.44 -17.37 2.90
C ASP A 155 0.94 -18.32 1.79
N GLY A 156 1.97 -19.12 2.10
CA GLY A 156 2.48 -20.15 1.22
C GLY A 156 3.41 -19.66 0.12
N ALA A 157 3.70 -20.58 -0.83
CA ALA A 157 4.66 -20.35 -1.88
C ALA A 157 4.16 -19.38 -2.95
N THR A 158 5.07 -18.57 -3.48
CA THR A 158 4.81 -17.65 -4.60
C THR A 158 5.97 -17.60 -5.57
N ALA A 159 5.66 -17.31 -6.83
CA ALA A 159 6.64 -17.00 -7.86
C ALA A 159 6.93 -15.50 -7.99
N ALA A 160 6.32 -14.66 -7.16
CA ALA A 160 6.58 -13.23 -7.14
C ALA A 160 8.05 -12.90 -6.83
N SER A 161 8.52 -11.76 -7.35
CA SER A 161 9.86 -11.24 -7.07
C SER A 161 10.00 -10.79 -5.63
N ALA A 162 8.94 -10.20 -5.08
CA ALA A 162 8.86 -9.84 -3.66
C ALA A 162 7.42 -9.97 -3.16
N ARG A 163 7.29 -10.22 -1.85
CA ARG A 163 6.03 -10.12 -1.12
C ARG A 163 6.19 -9.11 -0.01
N TRP A 164 5.27 -8.17 0.02
CA TRP A 164 5.17 -7.11 1.01
C TRP A 164 3.92 -7.26 1.84
N ARG A 165 4.01 -6.96 3.14
CA ARG A 165 2.86 -6.86 4.02
C ARG A 165 2.75 -5.44 4.54
N ILE A 166 1.59 -4.83 4.32
CA ILE A 166 1.39 -3.39 4.49
C ILE A 166 0.34 -3.14 5.57
N SER A 167 0.68 -2.25 6.49
CA SER A 167 -0.26 -1.69 7.46
C SER A 167 -0.21 -0.16 7.45
N PRO A 168 -1.32 0.52 7.78
CA PRO A 168 -1.35 1.96 7.92
C PRO A 168 -0.53 2.40 9.14
N ARG A 169 0.00 3.61 9.08
CA ARG A 169 0.55 4.35 10.22
C ARG A 169 -0.19 5.68 10.36
N PRO A 170 -0.24 6.26 11.54
CA PRO A 170 -0.71 7.64 11.69
C PRO A 170 0.03 8.55 10.72
N SER A 171 -0.68 9.47 10.08
CA SER A 171 -0.07 10.46 9.19
C SER A 171 0.95 11.32 9.95
N SER A 172 1.97 11.79 9.26
CA SER A 172 2.88 12.80 9.82
C SER A 172 2.09 14.05 10.21
N PRO A 173 2.55 14.84 11.20
CA PRO A 173 1.94 16.12 11.49
C PRO A 173 1.96 17.02 10.25
N ASN A 174 0.83 17.68 9.97
CA ASN A 174 0.78 18.67 8.90
C ASN A 174 1.72 19.83 9.20
N ARG A 175 2.43 20.32 8.19
CA ARG A 175 3.43 21.36 8.32
C ARG A 175 2.83 22.70 8.77
N TYR A 176 1.60 22.98 8.35
CA TYR A 176 0.93 24.28 8.56
C TYR A 176 -0.08 24.24 9.70
N ASP A 177 -0.69 23.07 9.93
CA ASP A 177 -1.65 22.87 11.01
C ASP A 177 -1.37 21.50 11.70
N PRO A 178 -0.82 21.50 12.91
CA PRO A 178 -0.53 20.25 13.64
C PRO A 178 -1.77 19.40 13.95
N LYS A 179 -2.99 19.97 13.86
CA LYS A 179 -4.25 19.26 14.06
C LYS A 179 -4.81 18.64 12.76
N ALA A 180 -4.30 19.08 11.61
CA ALA A 180 -4.69 18.53 10.32
C ALA A 180 -3.86 17.26 9.99
N PRO A 181 -4.44 16.30 9.23
CA PRO A 181 -3.66 15.19 8.68
C PRO A 181 -2.52 15.71 7.80
N GLY A 182 -1.33 15.16 7.95
CA GLY A 182 -0.20 15.41 7.07
C GLY A 182 0.01 14.27 6.08
N ALA A 183 1.28 14.03 5.72
CA ALA A 183 1.65 13.03 4.73
C ALA A 183 1.22 11.62 5.12
N LEU A 184 0.84 10.83 4.12
CA LEU A 184 0.46 9.43 4.29
C LEU A 184 1.66 8.59 4.74
N CYS A 185 1.44 7.73 5.72
CA CYS A 185 2.47 6.88 6.28
C CYS A 185 2.06 5.41 6.30
N TRP A 186 3.03 4.53 6.07
CA TRP A 186 2.84 3.08 6.08
C TRP A 186 3.97 2.38 6.83
N LYS A 187 3.65 1.22 7.36
CA LYS A 187 4.64 0.21 7.71
C LYS A 187 4.62 -0.87 6.65
N ALA A 188 5.76 -1.09 5.99
CA ALA A 188 5.93 -2.11 4.97
C ALA A 188 6.91 -3.18 5.49
N VAL A 189 6.46 -4.42 5.58
CA VAL A 189 7.30 -5.57 5.94
C VAL A 189 7.61 -6.36 4.69
N LEU A 190 8.90 -6.55 4.39
CA LEU A 190 9.35 -7.40 3.29
C LEU A 190 9.34 -8.85 3.74
N GLU A 191 8.24 -9.58 3.48
CA GLU A 191 8.17 -10.99 3.85
C GLU A 191 9.12 -11.87 3.02
N ARG A 192 9.27 -11.53 1.74
CA ARG A 192 10.09 -12.27 0.80
C ARG A 192 10.65 -11.38 -0.29
N SER A 193 11.89 -11.63 -0.69
CA SER A 193 12.49 -11.03 -1.89
C SER A 193 13.43 -12.02 -2.56
N ARG A 194 13.37 -12.11 -3.87
CA ARG A 194 14.33 -12.90 -4.67
C ARG A 194 15.61 -12.13 -4.93
N GLN A 195 15.51 -10.81 -5.07
CA GLN A 195 16.66 -9.94 -5.35
C GLN A 195 17.48 -9.66 -4.08
N ALA A 196 16.83 -9.56 -2.93
CA ALA A 196 17.47 -9.29 -1.65
C ALA A 196 16.96 -10.25 -0.55
N PRO A 197 17.27 -11.56 -0.62
CA PRO A 197 16.76 -12.54 0.35
C PRO A 197 17.18 -12.21 1.80
N HIS A 198 18.35 -11.59 1.97
CA HIS A 198 18.87 -11.18 3.28
C HIS A 198 18.07 -10.07 3.96
N MET A 199 17.22 -9.37 3.22
CA MET A 199 16.32 -8.34 3.74
C MET A 199 14.94 -8.88 4.12
N ALA A 200 14.67 -10.16 3.88
CA ALA A 200 13.40 -10.76 4.28
C ALA A 200 13.20 -10.65 5.79
N GLY A 201 12.00 -10.27 6.20
CA GLY A 201 11.63 -9.98 7.59
C GLY A 201 11.90 -8.53 8.02
N GLN A 202 12.59 -7.71 7.22
CA GLN A 202 12.80 -6.30 7.54
C GLN A 202 11.51 -5.50 7.40
N SER A 203 11.35 -4.53 8.28
CA SER A 203 10.24 -3.58 8.23
C SER A 203 10.75 -2.16 7.99
N PHE A 204 9.96 -1.41 7.22
CA PHE A 204 10.25 -0.04 6.84
C PHE A 204 9.08 0.84 7.23
N ASP A 205 9.35 1.90 7.96
CA ASP A 205 8.39 2.98 8.14
C ASP A 205 8.55 3.95 6.98
N LEU A 206 7.47 4.16 6.25
CA LEU A 206 7.45 4.91 4.98
C LEU A 206 6.52 6.10 5.10
N GLU A 207 6.90 7.18 4.43
CA GLU A 207 6.11 8.40 4.29
C GLU A 207 6.04 8.78 2.82
N LEU A 208 4.88 9.25 2.36
CA LEU A 208 4.73 9.84 1.04
C LEU A 208 5.23 11.28 1.09
N ASP A 209 6.17 11.62 0.24
CA ASP A 209 6.62 13.00 0.08
C ASP A 209 5.56 13.79 -0.71
N ASP A 210 5.05 14.87 -0.11
CA ASP A 210 3.94 15.66 -0.68
C ASP A 210 4.35 16.43 -1.96
N GLU A 211 5.63 16.72 -2.14
CA GLU A 211 6.12 17.48 -3.29
C GLU A 211 6.46 16.59 -4.47
N THR A 212 7.12 15.46 -4.20
CA THR A 212 7.62 14.55 -5.24
C THR A 212 6.70 13.35 -5.47
N LEU A 213 5.74 13.11 -4.57
CA LEU A 213 4.89 11.92 -4.49
C LEU A 213 5.72 10.61 -4.57
N SER A 214 6.88 10.62 -3.93
CA SER A 214 7.76 9.48 -3.80
C SER A 214 7.78 8.95 -2.36
N LEU A 215 8.03 7.65 -2.20
CA LEU A 215 8.17 7.05 -0.88
C LEU A 215 9.53 7.35 -0.30
N ARG A 216 9.52 7.78 0.97
CA ARG A 216 10.72 7.97 1.80
C ARG A 216 10.71 6.99 2.96
N VAL A 217 11.87 6.48 3.32
CA VAL A 217 12.03 5.74 4.58
C VAL A 217 12.17 6.75 5.71
N VAL A 218 11.29 6.68 6.68
CA VAL A 218 11.39 7.50 7.90
C VAL A 218 12.28 6.74 8.88
N SER A 219 13.49 7.28 9.15
CA SER A 219 14.37 6.69 10.15
C SER A 219 13.72 6.81 11.53
N GLY A 220 13.22 5.70 12.06
CA GLY A 220 12.60 5.60 13.38
C GLY A 220 13.65 5.63 14.50
N LEU A 221 14.16 6.81 14.83
CA LEU A 221 14.89 7.08 16.09
C LEU A 221 14.02 7.82 17.11
N ALA A 222 12.68 7.73 17.01
CA ALA A 222 11.79 8.06 18.10
C ALA A 222 11.20 6.75 18.61
N ALA A 223 11.61 6.34 19.81
CA ALA A 223 11.00 5.21 20.51
C ALA A 223 9.49 5.36 20.44
N ASP A 224 8.81 4.33 19.92
CA ASP A 224 7.35 4.21 20.04
C ASP A 224 7.01 4.41 21.53
N PRO A 225 6.18 5.38 21.93
CA PRO A 225 5.57 5.32 23.22
C PRO A 225 4.74 4.03 23.20
N VAL A 226 5.15 3.07 24.03
CA VAL A 226 4.41 1.84 24.27
C VAL A 226 2.95 2.25 24.43
N ALA A 227 2.11 1.88 23.47
CA ALA A 227 0.69 2.13 23.53
C ALA A 227 0.18 1.35 24.74
N THR A 228 0.02 2.05 25.85
CA THR A 228 -0.59 1.54 27.07
C THR A 228 -2.00 1.12 26.65
N ARG A 229 -2.27 -0.18 26.61
CA ARG A 229 -3.61 -0.71 26.37
C ARG A 229 -4.54 -0.05 27.40
N PRO A 230 -5.65 0.56 26.98
CA PRO A 230 -6.60 1.13 27.92
C PRO A 230 -7.08 0.04 28.88
N SER A 231 -7.14 0.36 30.17
CA SER A 231 -7.44 -0.55 31.28
C SER A 231 -8.79 -1.27 31.21
N TRP A 232 -9.70 -0.84 30.33
CA TRP A 232 -11.02 -1.47 30.14
C TRP A 232 -10.97 -2.86 29.45
N ALA A 233 -9.82 -3.27 28.89
CA ALA A 233 -9.65 -4.56 28.22
C ALA A 233 -9.37 -5.73 29.17
N GLN A 234 -9.23 -5.51 30.48
CA GLN A 234 -8.88 -6.54 31.46
C GLN A 234 -10.05 -7.07 32.32
N ASP A 235 -11.26 -6.49 32.23
CA ASP A 235 -12.36 -6.82 33.16
C ASP A 235 -13.48 -7.73 32.60
N ARG A 236 -13.17 -8.64 31.68
CA ARG A 236 -14.18 -9.61 31.21
C ARG A 236 -13.66 -11.05 31.14
N ILE A 237 -13.15 -11.56 32.26
CA ILE A 237 -13.13 -13.00 32.50
C ILE A 237 -13.43 -13.21 34.00
N GLY A 238 -14.72 -13.18 34.38
CA GLY A 238 -15.19 -13.68 35.63
C GLY A 238 -15.45 -15.19 35.53
N PRO A 239 -15.15 -15.99 36.56
CA PRO A 239 -15.32 -17.43 36.51
C PRO A 239 -16.81 -17.79 36.59
N SER A 240 -17.31 -18.53 35.61
CA SER A 240 -18.61 -19.19 35.63
C SER A 240 -18.61 -20.29 36.67
N HIS A 241 -19.33 -20.06 37.77
CA HIS A 241 -19.66 -21.09 38.73
C HIS A 241 -20.61 -22.10 38.09
N LEU A 242 -20.10 -23.27 37.75
CA LEU A 242 -20.88 -24.47 37.56
C LEU A 242 -21.45 -24.91 38.93
N ARG A 243 -22.75 -24.68 39.15
CA ARG A 243 -23.50 -25.37 40.20
C ARG A 243 -23.90 -26.76 39.68
N GLN A 244 -23.29 -27.78 40.20
CA GLN A 244 -23.86 -29.13 40.28
C GLN A 244 -25.02 -29.10 41.28
N SER A 245 -26.14 -29.66 40.90
CA SER A 245 -27.20 -30.13 41.78
C SER A 245 -27.70 -31.46 41.25
N ALA A 246 -27.49 -32.42 42.11
CA ALA A 246 -28.21 -33.63 42.48
C ALA A 246 -29.30 -34.13 41.52
#